data_30c38de735690e18b2def5fcb37fe927
#
_entry.id   30c38de735690e18b2def5fcb37fe927
#
_cell.length_a   1.000
_cell.length_b   1.000
_cell.length_c   1.000
_cell.angle_alpha   90.00
_cell.angle_beta   90.00
_cell.angle_gamma   90.00
#
_symmetry.space_group_name_H-M   'P 1'
#
loop_
_entity.id
_entity.type
_entity.pdbx_description
1 polymer ?
#
loop_
_entity_poly.entity_id
_entity_poly.type
_entity_poly.pdbx_seq_one_letter_code
_entity_poly.pdbx_strand_id
1 'polypeptide(L)'
;MFRGFVLFVALLVGGSGCHTDEGSNADMAQPGEIDMAQPSTSPDLATPSTPNAGNITVFSYSYATQSGTNAGYNAGASFIVGNTPTPAGCTPSLIGPCTTLSCVVEAADGGTTGAVTLASGGNVMIDGGATALTLAPMANGFYPPLSSTTQALFSGGETLHFTNTGSLAPATTIALTAPTQPTITMPTPASTYTISRAADFPIAWTGGNGGTVDVSIMTNVSSTAPGTPYGSISCSFPVATGSGAIPAAALAVLPTGSSTLRVGVAVRATSIVGTWGITAVAGTYMLASSGSPFAGGQANIN
;
A
#
# COMPACT_ATOMS: atom_id res chain seq x y z
N MET A 1 -19.71 -15.53 19.10
CA MET A 1 -20.20 -15.28 17.74
C MET A 1 -19.21 -14.35 17.05
N PHE A 2 -18.21 -14.93 16.37
CA PHE A 2 -17.21 -14.18 15.59
C PHE A 2 -17.76 -13.94 14.19
N ARG A 3 -18.17 -12.73 13.87
CA ARG A 3 -18.54 -12.32 12.52
C ARG A 3 -17.37 -11.58 11.88
N GLY A 4 -16.81 -12.22 10.87
CA GLY A 4 -16.27 -11.66 9.62
C GLY A 4 -15.40 -10.41 9.71
N PHE A 5 -14.08 -10.60 9.94
CA PHE A 5 -13.08 -9.60 9.57
C PHE A 5 -12.85 -9.72 8.07
N VAL A 6 -13.48 -8.85 7.29
CA VAL A 6 -13.10 -8.65 5.88
C VAL A 6 -11.79 -7.87 5.88
N LEU A 7 -10.71 -8.55 5.61
CA LEU A 7 -9.38 -7.96 5.44
C LEU A 7 -9.37 -7.23 4.09
N PHE A 8 -9.64 -5.92 4.09
CA PHE A 8 -9.35 -5.08 2.95
C PHE A 8 -7.83 -4.91 2.84
N VAL A 9 -7.22 -5.70 1.96
CA VAL A 9 -5.86 -5.42 1.49
C VAL A 9 -5.97 -4.20 0.58
N ALA A 10 -5.59 -3.03 1.09
CA ALA A 10 -5.44 -1.83 0.27
C ALA A 10 -4.30 -2.10 -0.73
N LEU A 11 -4.66 -2.36 -1.97
CA LEU A 11 -3.72 -2.46 -3.09
C LEU A 11 -3.18 -1.06 -3.37
N LEU A 12 -1.98 -0.76 -2.86
CA LEU A 12 -1.22 0.42 -3.25
C LEU A 12 -0.59 0.13 -4.62
N VAL A 13 -1.27 0.52 -5.68
CA VAL A 13 -0.65 0.61 -7.01
C VAL A 13 0.25 1.85 -7.00
N GLY A 14 1.55 1.64 -6.84
CA GLY A 14 2.56 2.68 -6.99
C GLY A 14 2.67 3.09 -8.45
N GLY A 15 2.05 4.19 -8.82
CA GLY A 15 2.28 4.85 -10.11
C GLY A 15 3.69 5.45 -10.12
N SER A 16 4.57 4.93 -10.98
CA SER A 16 5.85 5.56 -11.31
C SER A 16 5.55 6.87 -12.06
N GLY A 17 5.73 8.02 -11.39
CA GLY A 17 5.62 9.32 -12.00
C GLY A 17 6.74 9.54 -13.03
N CYS A 18 6.39 9.74 -14.29
CA CYS A 18 7.28 10.29 -15.30
C CYS A 18 7.51 11.77 -14.99
N HIS A 19 8.75 12.14 -14.72
CA HIS A 19 9.21 13.52 -14.75
C HIS A 19 9.25 13.97 -16.22
N THR A 20 8.42 14.94 -16.57
CA THR A 20 8.57 15.68 -17.81
C THR A 20 9.41 16.93 -17.52
N ASP A 21 10.67 16.93 -17.96
CA ASP A 21 11.48 18.16 -18.09
C ASP A 21 10.90 19.01 -19.22
N GLU A 22 10.27 20.13 -18.87
CA GLU A 22 9.99 21.20 -19.81
C GLU A 22 11.26 22.05 -20.02
N GLY A 23 12.03 21.69 -21.02
CA GLY A 23 13.08 22.53 -21.56
C GLY A 23 12.52 23.50 -22.59
N SER A 24 12.34 24.77 -22.20
CA SER A 24 12.07 25.85 -23.08
C SER A 24 13.30 26.13 -23.95
N ASN A 25 13.17 26.04 -25.28
CA ASN A 25 14.07 26.73 -26.22
C ASN A 25 13.27 27.50 -27.25
N ALA A 26 13.49 28.81 -27.19
CA ALA A 26 12.98 29.79 -28.12
C ALA A 26 13.63 29.64 -29.49
N ASP A 27 12.80 29.63 -30.47
CA ASP A 27 12.80 30.28 -31.77
C ASP A 27 14.13 30.75 -32.39
N MET A 28 14.48 30.15 -33.54
CA MET A 28 15.10 30.85 -34.68
C MET A 28 14.65 30.21 -35.98
N ALA A 29 13.85 30.95 -36.69
CA ALA A 29 13.43 30.65 -38.07
C ALA A 29 14.61 30.70 -39.04
N GLN A 30 14.75 29.65 -39.86
CA GLN A 30 15.47 29.71 -41.13
C GLN A 30 14.68 28.98 -42.22
N PRO A 31 14.59 29.58 -43.43
CA PRO A 31 13.77 29.03 -44.49
C PRO A 31 14.54 28.04 -45.39
N GLY A 32 13.86 26.96 -45.73
CA GLY A 32 14.08 26.21 -46.94
C GLY A 32 15.05 25.03 -46.83
N GLU A 33 14.51 23.82 -46.68
CA GLU A 33 15.03 22.67 -47.42
C GLU A 33 14.00 21.51 -47.38
N ILE A 34 13.62 21.16 -48.59
CA ILE A 34 13.15 19.88 -49.16
C ILE A 34 12.76 18.77 -48.18
N ASP A 35 11.46 18.55 -48.15
CA ASP A 35 10.74 17.39 -47.60
C ASP A 35 11.31 16.05 -48.15
N MET A 36 12.09 15.37 -47.34
CA MET A 36 12.26 13.93 -47.46
C MET A 36 11.49 13.29 -46.32
N ALA A 37 10.29 12.81 -46.64
CA ALA A 37 9.48 11.98 -45.76
C ALA A 37 10.30 10.76 -45.29
N GLN A 38 10.92 10.89 -44.13
CA GLN A 38 11.50 9.77 -43.39
C GLN A 38 10.37 9.08 -42.66
N PRO A 39 10.11 7.76 -42.90
CA PRO A 39 9.14 7.05 -42.11
C PRO A 39 9.61 7.06 -40.65
N SER A 40 8.92 7.79 -39.82
CA SER A 40 9.13 7.73 -38.37
C SER A 40 8.71 6.37 -37.83
N THR A 41 9.60 5.42 -37.91
CA THR A 41 9.52 4.20 -37.11
C THR A 41 10.10 4.51 -35.70
N SER A 42 9.45 5.39 -34.98
CA SER A 42 9.59 5.33 -33.53
C SER A 42 8.91 4.06 -33.10
N PRO A 43 9.63 3.08 -32.55
CA PRO A 43 8.96 1.98 -31.88
C PRO A 43 8.17 2.63 -30.75
N ASP A 44 6.85 2.52 -30.86
CA ASP A 44 5.94 2.87 -29.78
C ASP A 44 6.35 2.04 -28.58
N LEU A 45 7.14 2.63 -27.69
CA LEU A 45 7.51 2.03 -26.41
C LEU A 45 6.26 2.11 -25.51
N ALA A 46 5.18 1.46 -25.96
CA ALA A 46 4.06 1.15 -25.10
C ALA A 46 4.64 0.40 -23.90
N THR A 47 4.72 1.08 -22.78
CA THR A 47 5.03 0.40 -21.50
C THR A 47 4.08 -0.77 -21.38
N PRO A 48 4.58 -2.02 -21.28
CA PRO A 48 3.72 -3.17 -21.23
C PRO A 48 2.78 -2.99 -20.03
N SER A 49 1.50 -2.80 -20.30
CA SER A 49 0.49 -2.84 -19.25
C SER A 49 0.53 -4.25 -18.67
N THR A 50 0.86 -4.37 -17.38
CA THR A 50 0.76 -5.64 -16.68
C THR A 50 -0.68 -5.78 -16.18
N PRO A 51 -1.58 -6.44 -16.95
CA PRO A 51 -2.98 -6.55 -16.57
C PRO A 51 -3.19 -7.43 -15.33
N ASN A 52 -2.16 -8.19 -14.93
CA ASN A 52 -2.23 -9.10 -13.79
C ASN A 52 -1.30 -8.62 -12.68
N ALA A 53 -1.75 -8.70 -11.45
CA ALA A 53 -1.00 -8.24 -10.29
C ALA A 53 -0.83 -9.36 -9.25
N GLY A 54 0.39 -9.48 -8.72
CA GLY A 54 0.70 -10.28 -7.55
C GLY A 54 1.23 -9.40 -6.42
N ASN A 55 0.81 -9.68 -5.20
CA ASN A 55 1.30 -8.97 -4.02
C ASN A 55 1.64 -9.98 -2.93
N ILE A 56 2.85 -9.93 -2.41
CA ILE A 56 3.33 -10.76 -1.30
C ILE A 56 3.79 -9.80 -0.22
N THR A 57 3.16 -9.83 0.94
CA THR A 57 3.39 -8.86 2.00
C THR A 57 3.78 -9.53 3.29
N VAL A 58 4.70 -8.92 4.02
CA VAL A 58 4.96 -9.23 5.42
C VAL A 58 5.17 -7.96 6.22
N PHE A 59 4.46 -7.86 7.32
CA PHE A 59 4.64 -6.80 8.29
C PHE A 59 5.08 -7.42 9.61
N SER A 60 6.23 -6.96 10.11
CA SER A 60 6.77 -7.35 11.42
C SER A 60 6.61 -6.19 12.38
N TYR A 61 6.47 -6.46 13.66
CA TYR A 61 6.37 -5.44 14.69
C TYR A 61 7.00 -5.89 15.99
N SER A 62 7.56 -4.93 16.71
CA SER A 62 8.01 -5.11 18.09
C SER A 62 7.81 -3.80 18.82
N TYR A 63 7.13 -3.80 19.95
CA TYR A 63 6.92 -2.63 20.77
C TYR A 63 6.90 -2.96 22.25
N ALA A 64 7.45 -2.05 23.05
CA ALA A 64 7.45 -2.17 24.51
C ALA A 64 6.06 -1.92 25.08
N THR A 65 5.66 -2.71 26.06
CA THR A 65 4.47 -2.53 26.87
C THR A 65 4.85 -2.44 28.34
N GLN A 66 3.89 -2.09 29.21
CA GLN A 66 4.13 -2.10 30.66
C GLN A 66 4.44 -3.51 31.22
N SER A 67 4.01 -4.56 30.55
CA SER A 67 4.19 -5.95 30.94
C SER A 67 5.32 -6.68 30.18
N GLY A 68 6.04 -5.99 29.31
CA GLY A 68 7.13 -6.59 28.50
C GLY A 68 7.11 -6.11 27.05
N THR A 69 7.73 -6.88 26.17
CA THR A 69 7.74 -6.60 24.74
C THR A 69 6.71 -7.46 24.03
N ASN A 70 5.81 -6.83 23.28
CA ASN A 70 4.96 -7.52 22.32
C ASN A 70 5.63 -7.50 20.95
N ALA A 71 5.70 -8.65 20.32
CA ALA A 71 6.27 -8.80 18.99
C ALA A 71 5.42 -9.76 18.17
N GLY A 72 5.41 -9.55 16.86
CA GLY A 72 4.67 -10.43 15.98
C GLY A 72 4.85 -10.08 14.52
N TYR A 73 4.13 -10.80 13.67
CA TYR A 73 4.08 -10.54 12.25
C TYR A 73 2.69 -10.85 11.67
N ASN A 74 2.44 -10.29 10.50
CA ASN A 74 1.35 -10.67 9.62
C ASN A 74 1.90 -10.83 8.20
N ALA A 75 1.62 -11.95 7.56
CA ALA A 75 2.03 -12.25 6.20
C ALA A 75 0.82 -12.64 5.35
N GLY A 76 0.81 -12.20 4.10
CA GLY A 76 -0.26 -12.49 3.16
C GLY A 76 0.23 -12.49 1.72
N ALA A 77 -0.54 -13.12 0.84
CA ALA A 77 -0.32 -13.08 -0.59
C ALA A 77 -1.65 -12.94 -1.31
N SER A 78 -1.63 -12.30 -2.46
CA SER A 78 -2.77 -12.22 -3.38
C SER A 78 -2.28 -12.12 -4.81
N PHE A 79 -2.94 -12.82 -5.71
CA PHE A 79 -2.69 -12.74 -7.14
C PHE A 79 -4.04 -12.51 -7.84
N ILE A 80 -4.08 -11.53 -8.74
CA ILE A 80 -5.32 -11.06 -9.37
C ILE A 80 -5.10 -11.06 -10.87
N VAL A 81 -6.03 -11.68 -11.60
CA VAL A 81 -6.09 -11.62 -13.07
C VAL A 81 -6.92 -10.42 -13.49
N GLY A 82 -6.36 -9.63 -14.39
CA GLY A 82 -6.99 -8.41 -14.86
C GLY A 82 -6.78 -7.22 -13.91
N ASN A 83 -7.35 -6.10 -14.28
CA ASN A 83 -7.28 -4.90 -13.45
C ASN A 83 -8.17 -5.05 -12.21
N THR A 84 -7.66 -4.63 -11.07
CA THR A 84 -8.49 -4.51 -9.87
C THR A 84 -9.54 -3.43 -10.13
N PRO A 85 -10.83 -3.77 -10.19
CA PRO A 85 -11.86 -2.75 -10.39
C PRO A 85 -11.89 -1.80 -9.19
N THR A 86 -12.08 -0.52 -9.46
CA THR A 86 -12.44 0.41 -8.39
C THR A 86 -13.75 -0.07 -7.77
N PRO A 87 -13.85 -0.15 -6.43
CA PRO A 87 -15.11 -0.53 -5.80
C PRO A 87 -16.25 0.39 -6.27
N ALA A 88 -17.43 -0.17 -6.48
CA ALA A 88 -18.61 0.60 -6.86
C ALA A 88 -18.87 1.71 -5.83
N GLY A 89 -19.36 2.86 -6.28
CA GLY A 89 -19.56 4.04 -5.44
C GLY A 89 -18.28 4.73 -4.95
N CYS A 90 -17.11 4.32 -5.45
CA CYS A 90 -15.82 4.89 -5.06
C CYS A 90 -15.17 5.68 -6.20
N THR A 91 -14.54 6.80 -5.84
CA THR A 91 -13.75 7.64 -6.75
C THR A 91 -12.32 7.74 -6.20
N PRO A 92 -11.31 7.20 -6.92
CA PRO A 92 -9.92 7.39 -6.57
C PRO A 92 -9.42 8.76 -7.04
N SER A 93 -8.49 9.35 -6.30
CA SER A 93 -7.79 10.58 -6.69
C SER A 93 -6.35 10.56 -6.18
N LEU A 94 -5.47 11.27 -6.86
CA LEU A 94 -4.09 11.49 -6.45
C LEU A 94 -3.91 12.95 -6.05
N ILE A 95 -3.51 13.20 -4.80
CA ILE A 95 -3.33 14.55 -4.25
C ILE A 95 -1.95 14.62 -3.60
N GLY A 96 -0.99 15.21 -4.29
CA GLY A 96 0.40 15.23 -3.87
C GLY A 96 0.95 13.80 -3.67
N PRO A 97 1.55 13.48 -2.51
CA PRO A 97 2.07 12.14 -2.23
C PRO A 97 1.00 11.13 -1.81
N CYS A 98 -0.28 11.51 -1.88
CA CYS A 98 -1.38 10.74 -1.31
C CYS A 98 -2.34 10.23 -2.40
N THR A 99 -2.65 8.95 -2.34
CA THR A 99 -3.81 8.36 -3.03
C THR A 99 -5.01 8.41 -2.09
N THR A 100 -6.12 8.93 -2.58
CA THR A 100 -7.37 9.02 -1.82
C THR A 100 -8.44 8.18 -2.48
N LEU A 101 -9.35 7.65 -1.69
CA LEU A 101 -10.53 6.94 -2.14
C LEU A 101 -11.75 7.52 -1.40
N SER A 102 -12.63 8.16 -2.14
CA SER A 102 -13.91 8.67 -1.64
C SER A 102 -15.03 7.75 -2.10
N CYS A 103 -15.81 7.25 -1.17
CA CYS A 103 -16.85 6.26 -1.43
C CYS A 103 -18.17 6.64 -0.78
N VAL A 104 -19.25 6.10 -1.32
CA VAL A 104 -20.54 6.03 -0.66
C VAL A 104 -21.00 4.57 -0.59
N VAL A 105 -21.64 4.19 0.50
CA VAL A 105 -22.28 2.86 0.59
C VAL A 105 -23.40 2.82 -0.43
N GLU A 106 -23.32 1.90 -1.37
CA GLU A 106 -24.39 1.72 -2.36
C GLU A 106 -25.58 0.96 -1.77
N ALA A 107 -26.77 1.19 -2.33
CA ALA A 107 -27.92 0.35 -2.02
C ALA A 107 -27.61 -1.10 -2.45
N ALA A 108 -28.10 -2.06 -1.68
CA ALA A 108 -27.91 -3.49 -1.98
C ALA A 108 -28.83 -3.96 -3.13
N ASP A 109 -28.85 -3.22 -4.23
CA ASP A 109 -29.65 -3.49 -5.44
C ASP A 109 -28.99 -4.44 -6.45
N GLY A 110 -28.02 -5.23 -5.99
CA GLY A 110 -27.41 -6.29 -6.79
C GLY A 110 -26.43 -5.79 -7.85
N GLY A 111 -25.96 -4.54 -7.74
CA GLY A 111 -24.88 -4.03 -8.58
C GLY A 111 -23.68 -4.97 -8.47
N THR A 112 -23.33 -5.63 -9.55
CA THR A 112 -22.16 -6.49 -9.64
C THR A 112 -20.92 -5.62 -9.54
N THR A 113 -20.36 -5.47 -8.33
CA THR A 113 -18.95 -5.09 -8.22
C THR A 113 -18.18 -6.08 -9.09
N GLY A 114 -17.46 -5.58 -10.09
CA GLY A 114 -16.72 -6.46 -11.00
C GLY A 114 -15.96 -7.51 -10.18
N ALA A 115 -16.29 -8.77 -10.41
CA ALA A 115 -15.74 -9.87 -9.63
C ALA A 115 -14.22 -9.88 -9.82
N VAL A 116 -13.48 -9.71 -8.72
CA VAL A 116 -12.03 -9.88 -8.73
C VAL A 116 -11.75 -11.36 -8.96
N THR A 117 -11.04 -11.69 -10.05
CA THR A 117 -10.62 -13.06 -10.30
C THR A 117 -9.31 -13.33 -9.58
N LEU A 118 -9.39 -14.09 -8.49
CA LEU A 118 -8.20 -14.54 -7.77
C LEU A 118 -7.48 -15.62 -8.57
N ALA A 119 -6.16 -15.59 -8.49
CA ALA A 119 -5.28 -16.57 -9.11
C ALA A 119 -4.40 -17.23 -8.06
N SER A 120 -3.90 -18.42 -8.37
CA SER A 120 -2.86 -19.04 -7.57
C SER A 120 -1.48 -18.73 -8.17
N GLY A 121 -0.54 -18.33 -7.32
CA GLY A 121 0.90 -18.29 -7.62
C GLY A 121 1.64 -19.55 -7.16
N GLY A 122 0.94 -20.63 -6.79
CA GLY A 122 1.53 -21.77 -6.11
C GLY A 122 1.82 -21.48 -4.65
N ASN A 123 2.68 -22.25 -4.00
CA ASN A 123 3.10 -21.94 -2.64
C ASN A 123 3.95 -20.68 -2.64
N VAL A 124 3.69 -19.78 -1.68
CA VAL A 124 4.48 -18.59 -1.43
C VAL A 124 5.37 -18.85 -0.21
N MET A 125 6.66 -18.65 -0.36
CA MET A 125 7.64 -18.78 0.72
C MET A 125 8.25 -17.41 1.02
N ILE A 126 8.42 -17.11 2.31
CA ILE A 126 9.13 -15.92 2.78
C ILE A 126 10.21 -16.42 3.73
N ASP A 127 11.46 -16.23 3.41
CA ASP A 127 12.61 -16.65 4.21
C ASP A 127 13.62 -15.50 4.42
N GLY A 128 14.70 -15.76 5.18
CA GLY A 128 15.69 -14.76 5.55
C GLY A 128 15.40 -14.03 6.86
N GLY A 129 14.22 -14.23 7.45
CA GLY A 129 13.86 -13.73 8.77
C GLY A 129 14.10 -14.76 9.88
N ALA A 130 13.52 -14.50 11.06
CA ALA A 130 13.65 -15.37 12.24
C ALA A 130 13.06 -16.77 12.02
N THR A 131 12.12 -16.93 11.13
CA THR A 131 11.53 -18.21 10.70
C THR A 131 11.10 -18.13 9.26
N ALA A 132 11.16 -19.25 8.55
CA ALA A 132 10.59 -19.32 7.20
C ALA A 132 9.08 -19.51 7.26
N LEU A 133 8.37 -18.80 6.40
CA LEU A 133 6.91 -18.88 6.27
C LEU A 133 6.54 -19.52 4.94
N THR A 134 5.46 -20.32 4.96
CA THR A 134 4.87 -20.87 3.74
C THR A 134 3.38 -20.59 3.75
N LEU A 135 2.90 -19.85 2.73
CA LEU A 135 1.49 -19.63 2.48
C LEU A 135 1.06 -20.54 1.32
N ALA A 136 0.11 -21.42 1.60
CA ALA A 136 -0.48 -22.29 0.57
C ALA A 136 -1.82 -21.69 0.09
N PRO A 137 -2.08 -21.66 -1.23
CA PRO A 137 -3.35 -21.17 -1.74
C PRO A 137 -4.47 -22.21 -1.49
N MET A 138 -5.67 -21.72 -1.23
CA MET A 138 -6.89 -22.51 -1.32
C MET A 138 -7.27 -22.78 -2.79
N ALA A 139 -8.22 -23.69 -3.01
CA ALA A 139 -8.67 -24.06 -4.35
C ALA A 139 -9.18 -22.87 -5.20
N ASN A 140 -9.67 -21.80 -4.56
CA ASN A 140 -10.14 -20.59 -5.21
C ASN A 140 -9.04 -19.52 -5.43
N GLY A 141 -7.77 -19.83 -5.19
CA GLY A 141 -6.65 -18.89 -5.28
C GLY A 141 -6.47 -17.96 -4.09
N PHE A 142 -7.31 -18.06 -3.07
CA PHE A 142 -7.16 -17.27 -1.84
C PHE A 142 -6.04 -17.82 -0.95
N TYR A 143 -5.22 -16.92 -0.39
CA TYR A 143 -4.18 -17.25 0.59
C TYR A 143 -4.63 -16.85 1.98
N PRO A 144 -4.86 -17.80 2.89
CA PRO A 144 -5.13 -17.47 4.28
C PRO A 144 -3.93 -16.70 4.87
N PRO A 145 -4.16 -15.56 5.55
CA PRO A 145 -3.06 -14.82 6.16
C PRO A 145 -2.43 -15.64 7.30
N LEU A 146 -1.11 -15.57 7.41
CA LEU A 146 -0.36 -16.09 8.54
C LEU A 146 -0.04 -14.96 9.50
N SER A 147 -0.19 -15.21 10.80
CA SER A 147 0.15 -14.23 11.81
C SER A 147 0.74 -14.90 13.05
N SER A 148 1.62 -14.17 13.73
CA SER A 148 2.12 -14.50 15.06
C SER A 148 1.98 -13.29 15.96
N THR A 149 1.78 -13.52 17.24
CA THR A 149 1.75 -12.49 18.29
C THR A 149 2.84 -12.71 19.33
N THR A 150 3.77 -13.62 19.06
CA THR A 150 4.80 -14.04 20.04
C THR A 150 6.22 -13.68 19.61
N GLN A 151 6.46 -13.48 18.30
CA GLN A 151 7.78 -13.13 17.79
C GLN A 151 7.68 -12.27 16.55
N ALA A 152 8.60 -11.31 16.39
CA ALA A 152 8.80 -10.59 15.15
C ALA A 152 9.43 -11.51 14.09
N LEU A 153 9.13 -11.30 12.83
CA LEU A 153 9.76 -12.03 11.74
C LEU A 153 11.15 -11.47 11.41
N PHE A 154 11.32 -10.17 11.51
CA PHE A 154 12.58 -9.46 11.28
C PHE A 154 12.65 -8.22 12.19
N SER A 155 13.87 -7.73 12.41
CA SER A 155 14.14 -6.51 13.20
C SER A 155 14.65 -5.35 12.34
N GLY A 156 15.05 -5.64 11.10
CA GLY A 156 15.53 -4.70 10.11
C GLY A 156 16.99 -4.91 9.72
N GLY A 157 17.26 -4.81 8.42
CA GLY A 157 18.58 -5.07 7.83
C GLY A 157 18.77 -6.48 7.28
N GLU A 158 17.90 -7.43 7.64
CA GLU A 158 17.93 -8.80 7.10
C GLU A 158 17.53 -8.79 5.61
N THR A 159 18.14 -9.67 4.81
CA THR A 159 17.69 -9.91 3.44
C THR A 159 16.57 -10.94 3.45
N LEU A 160 15.38 -10.52 3.08
CA LEU A 160 14.22 -11.38 2.94
C LEU A 160 14.07 -11.83 1.49
N HIS A 161 13.76 -13.11 1.29
CA HIS A 161 13.46 -13.68 -0.02
C HIS A 161 11.98 -14.05 -0.08
N PHE A 162 11.32 -13.56 -1.12
CA PHE A 162 9.92 -13.81 -1.41
C PHE A 162 9.85 -14.66 -2.67
N THR A 163 9.44 -15.90 -2.55
CA THR A 163 9.38 -16.85 -3.67
C THR A 163 7.96 -17.38 -3.80
N ASN A 164 7.42 -17.38 -5.00
CA ASN A 164 6.24 -18.17 -5.34
C ASN A 164 6.62 -19.26 -6.35
N THR A 165 6.07 -20.46 -6.15
CA THR A 165 6.45 -21.64 -6.94
C THR A 165 5.86 -21.66 -8.36
N GLY A 166 4.93 -20.75 -8.62
CA GLY A 166 4.24 -20.66 -9.90
C GLY A 166 2.99 -21.56 -9.97
N SER A 167 2.00 -21.06 -10.68
CA SER A 167 0.76 -21.74 -11.07
C SER A 167 0.14 -20.92 -12.21
N LEU A 168 -1.00 -20.25 -12.01
CA LEU A 168 -1.53 -19.30 -12.97
C LEU A 168 -0.66 -18.02 -13.01
N ALA A 169 -0.23 -17.50 -11.87
CA ALA A 169 0.85 -16.53 -11.81
C ALA A 169 2.21 -17.23 -11.95
N PRO A 170 3.17 -16.67 -12.71
CA PRO A 170 4.47 -17.31 -12.94
C PRO A 170 5.30 -17.40 -11.66
N ALA A 171 6.21 -18.36 -11.62
CA ALA A 171 7.20 -18.47 -10.55
C ALA A 171 8.10 -17.23 -10.52
N THR A 172 8.38 -16.71 -9.33
CA THR A 172 9.17 -15.51 -9.15
C THR A 172 9.91 -15.59 -7.82
N THR A 173 11.12 -15.02 -7.78
CA THR A 173 11.88 -14.79 -6.55
C THR A 173 12.26 -13.32 -6.49
N ILE A 174 11.95 -12.65 -5.38
CA ILE A 174 12.26 -11.25 -5.12
C ILE A 174 13.01 -11.18 -3.79
N ALA A 175 14.18 -10.53 -3.78
CA ALA A 175 14.91 -10.24 -2.56
C ALA A 175 14.80 -8.76 -2.22
N LEU A 176 14.64 -8.45 -0.95
CA LEU A 176 14.69 -7.09 -0.43
C LEU A 176 15.28 -7.05 0.98
N THR A 177 15.86 -5.92 1.35
CA THR A 177 16.35 -5.70 2.72
C THR A 177 15.18 -5.23 3.59
N ALA A 178 14.94 -5.93 4.69
CA ALA A 178 13.93 -5.58 5.67
C ALA A 178 14.17 -4.17 6.22
N PRO A 179 13.13 -3.32 6.32
CA PRO A 179 13.29 -1.99 6.87
C PRO A 179 13.58 -2.03 8.37
N THR A 180 14.47 -1.16 8.83
CA THR A 180 14.56 -0.85 10.26
C THR A 180 13.41 0.07 10.65
N GLN A 181 12.84 -0.16 11.82
CA GLN A 181 11.73 0.64 12.32
C GLN A 181 12.21 2.04 12.73
N PRO A 182 11.76 3.14 12.07
CA PRO A 182 12.01 4.48 12.56
C PRO A 182 11.17 4.79 13.81
N THR A 183 11.57 5.83 14.52
CA THR A 183 10.81 6.35 15.65
C THR A 183 9.96 7.53 15.19
N ILE A 184 8.65 7.46 15.37
CA ILE A 184 7.75 8.61 15.10
C ILE A 184 7.95 9.65 16.18
N THR A 185 8.20 10.89 15.74
CA THR A 185 8.33 12.06 16.61
C THR A 185 7.13 12.99 16.50
N MET A 186 6.39 12.91 15.38
CA MET A 186 5.15 13.65 15.14
C MET A 186 4.18 12.80 14.31
N PRO A 187 2.89 12.71 14.65
CA PRO A 187 2.30 13.25 15.88
C PRO A 187 2.85 12.55 17.12
N THR A 188 2.86 13.24 18.24
CA THR A 188 3.21 12.59 19.52
C THR A 188 2.26 11.43 19.78
N PRO A 189 2.79 10.23 20.14
CA PRO A 189 1.97 9.07 20.38
C PRO A 189 0.83 9.33 21.37
N ALA A 190 -0.39 9.04 20.94
CA ALA A 190 -1.61 9.27 21.70
C ALA A 190 -2.60 8.12 21.48
N SER A 191 -3.56 7.95 22.39
CA SER A 191 -4.64 6.97 22.23
C SER A 191 -5.64 7.40 21.15
N THR A 192 -5.80 8.70 20.95
CA THR A 192 -6.68 9.29 19.94
C THR A 192 -6.03 10.53 19.36
N TYR A 193 -6.09 10.68 18.05
CA TYR A 193 -5.60 11.82 17.29
C TYR A 193 -6.78 12.66 16.82
N THR A 194 -6.64 13.98 16.89
CA THR A 194 -7.59 14.92 16.26
C THR A 194 -6.94 15.46 15.00
N ILE A 195 -7.60 15.23 13.85
CA ILE A 195 -7.10 15.60 12.54
C ILE A 195 -8.08 16.59 11.92
N SER A 196 -7.59 17.82 11.66
CA SER A 196 -8.37 18.85 10.99
C SER A 196 -8.31 18.68 9.47
N ARG A 197 -9.45 18.75 8.80
CA ARG A 197 -9.53 18.75 7.33
C ARG A 197 -9.09 20.08 6.71
N ALA A 198 -8.99 21.14 7.51
CA ALA A 198 -8.65 22.49 7.04
C ALA A 198 -7.16 22.80 7.08
N ALA A 199 -6.31 21.88 7.56
CA ALA A 199 -4.88 22.08 7.67
C ALA A 199 -4.13 20.79 7.33
N ASP A 200 -2.90 20.92 6.83
CA ASP A 200 -2.01 19.79 6.62
C ASP A 200 -1.74 19.05 7.93
N PHE A 201 -1.72 17.74 7.88
CA PHE A 201 -1.40 16.90 9.04
C PHE A 201 0.06 16.45 8.97
N PRO A 202 0.95 17.01 9.81
CA PRO A 202 2.38 16.73 9.75
C PRO A 202 2.70 15.37 10.35
N ILE A 203 3.65 14.68 9.73
CA ILE A 203 4.26 13.45 10.21
C ILE A 203 5.77 13.66 10.25
N ALA A 204 6.44 13.28 11.32
CA ALA A 204 7.89 13.32 11.42
C ALA A 204 8.44 12.08 12.12
N TRP A 205 9.65 11.69 11.74
CA TRP A 205 10.32 10.50 12.27
C TRP A 205 11.83 10.69 12.29
N THR A 206 12.50 9.84 13.05
CA THR A 206 13.96 9.73 13.09
C THR A 206 14.40 8.28 12.92
N GLY A 207 15.57 8.06 12.33
CA GLY A 207 16.06 6.72 12.05
C GLY A 207 15.36 6.07 10.86
N GLY A 208 15.51 4.76 10.74
CA GLY A 208 15.06 3.99 9.59
C GLY A 208 16.10 3.92 8.47
N ASN A 209 15.99 2.90 7.62
CA ASN A 209 16.83 2.72 6.44
C ASN A 209 15.97 2.32 5.26
N GLY A 210 16.13 3.03 4.15
CA GLY A 210 15.46 2.72 2.90
C GLY A 210 13.92 2.71 2.96
N GLY A 211 13.31 2.62 1.80
CA GLY A 211 11.86 2.52 1.67
C GLY A 211 11.09 3.82 1.93
N THR A 212 9.82 3.66 2.28
CA THR A 212 8.88 4.75 2.51
C THR A 212 8.22 4.63 3.88
N VAL A 213 7.99 5.76 4.52
CA VAL A 213 7.01 5.87 5.61
C VAL A 213 5.63 5.98 4.96
N ASP A 214 4.80 4.99 5.21
CA ASP A 214 3.45 4.92 4.71
C ASP A 214 2.47 5.31 5.80
N VAL A 215 1.62 6.27 5.49
CA VAL A 215 0.57 6.76 6.39
C VAL A 215 -0.77 6.46 5.76
N SER A 216 -1.64 5.79 6.48
CA SER A 216 -3.01 5.56 6.03
C SER A 216 -4.02 6.03 7.06
N ILE A 217 -5.07 6.68 6.57
CA ILE A 217 -6.26 7.02 7.34
C ILE A 217 -7.44 6.33 6.68
N MET A 218 -8.20 5.61 7.47
CA MET A 218 -9.40 4.91 7.00
C MET A 218 -10.57 5.25 7.91
N THR A 219 -11.66 5.73 7.33
CA THR A 219 -12.88 6.01 8.10
C THR A 219 -13.53 4.73 8.59
N ASN A 220 -13.96 4.76 9.84
CA ASN A 220 -14.69 3.63 10.43
C ASN A 220 -16.15 3.73 9.97
N VAL A 221 -16.56 2.84 9.08
CA VAL A 221 -17.97 2.80 8.62
C VAL A 221 -18.82 2.25 9.76
N SER A 222 -19.59 3.13 10.38
CA SER A 222 -20.51 2.76 11.48
C SER A 222 -21.90 2.32 10.98
N SER A 223 -22.19 2.55 9.71
CA SER A 223 -23.49 2.26 9.10
C SER A 223 -23.32 1.64 7.71
N THR A 224 -24.13 0.64 7.41
CA THR A 224 -24.25 0.05 6.07
C THR A 224 -25.41 0.68 5.28
N ALA A 225 -26.00 1.77 5.79
CA ALA A 225 -27.09 2.46 5.10
C ALA A 225 -26.60 3.06 3.76
N PRO A 226 -27.36 2.90 2.68
CA PRO A 226 -27.03 3.51 1.40
C PRO A 226 -26.83 5.03 1.52
N GLY A 227 -25.85 5.56 0.78
CA GLY A 227 -25.47 6.97 0.84
C GLY A 227 -24.52 7.33 1.99
N THR A 228 -24.20 6.39 2.91
CA THR A 228 -23.22 6.66 3.98
C THR A 228 -21.83 6.88 3.36
N PRO A 229 -21.22 8.07 3.57
CA PRO A 229 -19.90 8.35 3.04
C PRO A 229 -18.83 7.62 3.84
N TYR A 230 -17.82 7.12 3.15
CA TYR A 230 -16.59 6.58 3.74
C TYR A 230 -15.40 6.86 2.82
N GLY A 231 -14.20 6.66 3.31
CA GLY A 231 -13.03 6.90 2.48
C GLY A 231 -11.74 6.47 3.14
N SER A 232 -10.70 6.54 2.34
CA SER A 232 -9.34 6.29 2.82
C SER A 232 -8.34 7.22 2.14
N ILE A 233 -7.26 7.47 2.84
CA ILE A 233 -6.06 8.15 2.34
C ILE A 233 -4.89 7.22 2.57
N SER A 234 -3.99 7.14 1.60
CA SER A 234 -2.71 6.46 1.72
C SER A 234 -1.64 7.36 1.14
N CYS A 235 -0.70 7.79 1.97
CA CYS A 235 0.42 8.65 1.59
C CYS A 235 1.73 7.91 1.81
N SER A 236 2.70 8.12 0.92
CA SER A 236 4.03 7.52 1.03
C SER A 236 5.10 8.61 0.95
N PHE A 237 6.01 8.61 1.93
CA PHE A 237 7.09 9.58 2.03
C PHE A 237 8.44 8.83 2.09
N PRO A 238 9.49 9.23 1.35
CA PRO A 238 10.79 8.59 1.47
C PRO A 238 11.30 8.66 2.93
N VAL A 239 11.78 7.54 3.47
CA VAL A 239 12.31 7.49 4.86
C VAL A 239 13.37 8.56 5.09
N ALA A 240 14.23 8.80 4.08
CA ALA A 240 15.34 9.74 4.15
C ALA A 240 14.94 11.21 4.38
N THR A 241 13.67 11.59 4.13
CA THR A 241 13.21 12.97 4.33
C THR A 241 13.02 13.33 5.81
N GLY A 242 12.85 12.35 6.69
CA GLY A 242 12.60 12.56 8.12
C GLY A 242 11.25 13.20 8.46
N SER A 243 10.49 13.63 7.45
CA SER A 243 9.17 14.23 7.64
C SER A 243 8.34 14.18 6.36
N GLY A 244 7.04 14.38 6.53
CA GLY A 244 6.06 14.53 5.47
C GLY A 244 4.79 15.20 6.00
N ALA A 245 3.84 15.51 5.14
CA ALA A 245 2.53 16.01 5.56
C ALA A 245 1.43 15.45 4.66
N ILE A 246 0.32 15.06 5.26
CA ILE A 246 -0.90 14.74 4.51
C ILE A 246 -1.55 16.10 4.17
N PRO A 247 -1.71 16.45 2.87
CA PRO A 247 -2.28 17.73 2.50
C PRO A 247 -3.73 17.90 2.97
N ALA A 248 -4.10 19.11 3.38
CA ALA A 248 -5.49 19.44 3.73
C ALA A 248 -6.48 19.06 2.63
N ALA A 249 -6.08 19.24 1.36
CA ALA A 249 -6.89 18.83 0.21
C ALA A 249 -7.18 17.32 0.17
N ALA A 250 -6.22 16.48 0.59
CA ALA A 250 -6.43 15.04 0.71
C ALA A 250 -7.34 14.73 1.91
N LEU A 251 -7.13 15.39 3.05
CA LEU A 251 -7.95 15.22 4.26
C LEU A 251 -9.41 15.65 4.02
N ALA A 252 -9.65 16.65 3.18
CA ALA A 252 -10.99 17.12 2.82
C ALA A 252 -11.85 16.06 2.12
N VAL A 253 -11.22 15.02 1.53
CA VAL A 253 -11.93 13.90 0.89
C VAL A 253 -12.60 12.97 1.91
N LEU A 254 -12.06 12.89 3.13
CA LEU A 254 -12.63 12.04 4.18
C LEU A 254 -13.89 12.66 4.80
N PRO A 255 -14.92 11.88 5.11
CA PRO A 255 -16.00 12.36 5.96
C PRO A 255 -15.49 12.63 7.38
N THR A 256 -16.16 13.53 8.09
CA THR A 256 -15.91 13.77 9.51
C THR A 256 -16.31 12.57 10.35
N GLY A 257 -15.62 12.35 11.46
CA GLY A 257 -15.94 11.26 12.39
C GLY A 257 -14.76 10.37 12.74
N SER A 258 -15.07 9.21 13.29
CA SER A 258 -14.09 8.24 13.76
C SER A 258 -13.36 7.58 12.60
N SER A 259 -12.06 7.48 12.72
CA SER A 259 -11.16 6.91 11.72
C SER A 259 -10.03 6.13 12.39
N THR A 260 -9.33 5.32 11.62
CA THR A 260 -8.11 4.64 12.05
C THR A 260 -6.92 5.26 11.33
N LEU A 261 -5.94 5.76 12.06
CA LEU A 261 -4.65 6.23 11.56
C LEU A 261 -3.62 5.12 11.72
N ARG A 262 -2.94 4.75 10.65
CA ARG A 262 -1.81 3.82 10.67
C ARG A 262 -0.58 4.51 10.11
N VAL A 263 0.55 4.29 10.74
CA VAL A 263 1.85 4.71 10.25
C VAL A 263 2.77 3.51 10.29
N GLY A 264 3.46 3.28 9.20
CA GLY A 264 4.43 2.18 9.07
C GLY A 264 5.56 2.57 8.16
N VAL A 265 6.60 1.77 8.11
CA VAL A 265 7.63 1.85 7.08
C VAL A 265 7.54 0.61 6.23
N ALA A 266 7.74 0.74 4.92
CA ALA A 266 7.77 -0.38 4.00
C ALA A 266 8.85 -0.22 2.94
N VAL A 267 9.47 -1.34 2.60
CA VAL A 267 10.32 -1.51 1.42
C VAL A 267 9.56 -2.37 0.43
N ARG A 268 9.64 -2.00 -0.85
CA ARG A 268 8.96 -2.70 -1.94
C ARG A 268 9.94 -3.02 -3.05
N ALA A 269 9.74 -4.17 -3.66
CA ALA A 269 10.41 -4.54 -4.89
C ALA A 269 9.41 -5.24 -5.82
N THR A 270 9.45 -4.91 -7.10
CA THR A 270 8.54 -5.47 -8.11
C THR A 270 9.33 -6.21 -9.16
N SER A 271 8.88 -7.40 -9.51
CA SER A 271 9.36 -8.19 -10.64
C SER A 271 8.26 -8.28 -11.69
N ILE A 272 8.63 -8.04 -12.94
CA ILE A 272 7.71 -8.17 -14.08
C ILE A 272 8.04 -9.46 -14.82
N VAL A 273 7.08 -10.39 -14.89
CA VAL A 273 7.25 -11.68 -15.58
C VAL A 273 6.05 -11.89 -16.50
N GLY A 274 6.30 -11.76 -17.80
CA GLY A 274 5.22 -11.79 -18.82
C GLY A 274 4.21 -10.67 -18.59
N THR A 275 2.95 -11.02 -18.39
CA THR A 275 1.85 -10.08 -18.13
C THR A 275 1.62 -9.83 -16.63
N TRP A 276 2.51 -10.28 -15.76
CA TRP A 276 2.37 -10.17 -14.32
C TRP A 276 3.36 -9.16 -13.73
N GLY A 277 2.85 -8.23 -12.92
CA GLY A 277 3.64 -7.41 -11.99
C GLY A 277 3.52 -7.99 -10.59
N ILE A 278 4.57 -8.61 -10.07
CA ILE A 278 4.57 -9.22 -8.73
C ILE A 278 5.40 -8.33 -7.81
N THR A 279 4.77 -7.83 -6.76
CA THR A 279 5.39 -6.93 -5.77
C THR A 279 5.56 -7.63 -4.44
N ALA A 280 6.78 -7.67 -3.93
CA ALA A 280 7.08 -8.04 -2.56
C ALA A 280 7.14 -6.79 -1.67
N VAL A 281 6.57 -6.87 -0.48
CA VAL A 281 6.54 -5.78 0.51
C VAL A 281 6.96 -6.32 1.85
N ALA A 282 8.00 -5.73 2.44
CA ALA A 282 8.33 -5.91 3.85
C ALA A 282 8.13 -4.59 4.59
N GLY A 283 7.44 -4.62 5.71
CA GLY A 283 7.15 -3.41 6.47
C GLY A 283 7.05 -3.63 7.97
N THR A 284 7.08 -2.52 8.71
CA THR A 284 6.83 -2.50 10.14
C THR A 284 5.75 -1.47 10.47
N TYR A 285 4.97 -1.71 11.52
CA TYR A 285 4.02 -0.73 12.04
C TYR A 285 4.69 0.11 13.14
N MET A 286 4.45 1.42 13.13
CA MET A 286 5.12 2.40 13.99
C MET A 286 4.18 3.05 15.01
N LEU A 287 2.89 3.13 14.71
CA LEU A 287 1.87 3.56 15.67
C LEU A 287 1.03 2.35 16.05
N ALA A 288 1.14 1.96 17.29
CA ALA A 288 0.24 1.00 17.90
C ALA A 288 -0.63 1.73 18.92
N SER A 289 -1.95 1.58 18.83
CA SER A 289 -2.80 1.92 19.96
C SER A 289 -2.56 0.93 21.09
N SER A 290 -2.75 1.35 22.34
CA SER A 290 -2.61 0.49 23.51
C SER A 290 -3.43 -0.79 23.33
N GLY A 291 -2.78 -1.89 23.01
CA GLY A 291 -3.37 -3.22 23.01
C GLY A 291 -3.49 -3.97 21.69
N SER A 292 -3.30 -3.34 20.53
CA SER A 292 -3.29 -4.07 19.24
C SER A 292 -2.31 -3.46 18.25
N PRO A 293 -1.27 -4.18 17.85
CA PRO A 293 -0.27 -3.70 16.89
C PRO A 293 -0.85 -3.45 15.48
N PHE A 294 -2.01 -4.06 15.19
CA PHE A 294 -2.67 -3.92 13.89
C PHE A 294 -3.77 -2.86 13.86
N ALA A 295 -4.14 -2.31 15.01
CA ALA A 295 -5.30 -1.41 15.10
C ALA A 295 -4.98 0.04 14.74
N GLY A 296 -3.70 0.41 14.64
CA GLY A 296 -3.35 1.83 14.47
C GLY A 296 -3.84 2.71 15.63
N GLY A 297 -3.67 4.00 15.53
CA GLY A 297 -4.27 4.97 16.44
C GLY A 297 -5.71 5.28 16.06
N GLN A 298 -6.56 5.52 17.07
CA GLN A 298 -7.88 6.12 16.81
C GLN A 298 -7.69 7.57 16.35
N ALA A 299 -8.45 7.98 15.35
CA ALA A 299 -8.44 9.36 14.88
C ALA A 299 -9.87 9.89 14.77
N ASN A 300 -10.05 11.16 15.10
CA ASN A 300 -11.28 11.91 14.85
C ASN A 300 -11.00 12.96 13.78
N ILE A 301 -11.69 12.86 12.66
CA ILE A 301 -11.63 13.81 11.56
C ILE A 301 -12.67 14.92 11.80
N ASN A 302 -12.23 16.18 11.81
CA ASN A 302 -13.08 17.35 12.07
C ASN A 302 -13.18 18.26 10.84
#